data_91ca8411bc451434028290ce5015aa47
#
_entry.id   91ca8411bc451434028290ce5015aa47
#
_cell.length_a   1.000
_cell.length_b   1.000
_cell.length_c   1.000
_cell.angle_alpha   90.00
_cell.angle_beta   90.00
_cell.angle_gamma   90.00
#
_symmetry.space_group_name_H-M   'P 1'
#
loop_
_entity.id
_entity.type
_entity.pdbx_description
1 polymer ?
#
loop_
_entity_poly.entity_id
_entity_poly.type
_entity_poly.pdbx_seq_one_letter_code
_entity_poly.pdbx_strand_id
1 'polypeptide(L)'
;TGRGKGVMLSNRNLMDNSFCTTDKDHPEKEVYLNILPIHHVFCINGDVFTVMRYGSILCLNRDMARLAAHIQLFQPTVIRMVPMVAKALYNKIAILSRQDTGRSINSIKQEVLGKRLHKIISGGGYLAPELAADFNRLGISIAQGYGMSECSPKISSPDWSRPDKVASVGKIVDRCQVRIVDGEIQVKSPSVMMGYYKEPDKTAEAITEDGWLCTGDLG
;
A
#
# COMPACT_ATOMS: atom_id res chain seq x y z
N THR A 1 -9.01 -0.48 18.00
CA THR A 1 -10.00 0.50 18.46
C THR A 1 -9.73 0.80 19.94
N GLY A 2 -9.12 1.91 20.25
CA GLY A 2 -8.73 2.30 21.60
C GLY A 2 -7.89 3.57 21.54
N ARG A 3 -7.33 4.01 22.66
CA ARG A 3 -6.35 5.11 22.70
C ARG A 3 -5.18 4.79 21.78
N GLY A 4 -4.84 5.69 20.86
CA GLY A 4 -3.74 5.50 19.91
C GLY A 4 -2.43 5.24 20.65
N LYS A 5 -1.68 4.23 20.18
CA LYS A 5 -0.35 3.87 20.71
C LYS A 5 0.73 4.49 19.84
N GLY A 6 1.76 5.05 20.46
CA GLY A 6 2.92 5.59 19.74
C GLY A 6 3.90 4.46 19.39
N VAL A 7 3.93 4.05 18.12
CA VAL A 7 4.87 3.03 17.63
C VAL A 7 6.25 3.65 17.45
N MET A 8 7.27 3.15 18.14
CA MET A 8 8.65 3.63 18.01
C MET A 8 9.39 2.85 16.92
N LEU A 9 9.75 3.55 15.84
CA LEU A 9 10.51 3.00 14.73
C LEU A 9 11.89 3.67 14.63
N SER A 10 12.92 2.85 14.54
CA SER A 10 14.27 3.34 14.27
C SER A 10 14.49 3.55 12.77
N ASN A 11 15.52 4.34 12.43
CA ASN A 11 15.97 4.44 11.03
C ASN A 11 16.28 3.06 10.43
N ARG A 12 16.87 2.15 11.24
CA ARG A 12 17.17 0.79 10.81
C ARG A 12 15.90 0.02 10.43
N ASN A 13 14.83 0.10 11.24
CA ASN A 13 13.56 -0.56 10.93
C ASN A 13 12.98 -0.05 9.60
N LEU A 14 12.94 1.27 9.41
CA LEU A 14 12.43 1.90 8.21
C LEU A 14 13.25 1.56 6.96
N MET A 15 14.59 1.64 7.08
CA MET A 15 15.48 1.33 5.97
C MET A 15 15.43 -0.15 5.60
N ASP A 16 15.46 -1.06 6.58
CA ASP A 16 15.31 -2.49 6.31
C ASP A 16 14.03 -2.77 5.54
N ASN A 17 12.92 -2.22 5.98
CA ASN A 17 11.63 -2.39 5.33
C ASN A 17 11.54 -1.73 3.94
N SER A 18 12.27 -0.64 3.69
CA SER A 18 12.37 -0.02 2.37
C SER A 18 13.07 -0.93 1.35
N PHE A 19 14.04 -1.72 1.81
CA PHE A 19 14.88 -2.56 0.96
C PHE A 19 14.47 -4.04 0.96
N CYS A 20 13.44 -4.42 1.71
CA CYS A 20 13.00 -5.80 1.87
C CYS A 20 12.26 -6.38 0.64
N THR A 21 12.00 -5.60 -0.38
CA THR A 21 11.41 -6.09 -1.63
C THR A 21 12.41 -5.93 -2.74
N THR A 22 12.76 -7.03 -3.39
CA THR A 22 13.47 -7.05 -4.65
C THR A 22 12.46 -6.92 -5.79
N ASP A 23 11.88 -5.75 -5.98
CA ASP A 23 11.19 -5.45 -7.23
C ASP A 23 12.28 -5.28 -8.31
N LYS A 24 12.70 -6.42 -8.90
CA LYS A 24 13.70 -6.44 -9.98
C LYS A 24 13.24 -5.72 -11.24
N ASP A 25 11.92 -5.55 -11.35
CA ASP A 25 11.24 -4.95 -12.50
C ASP A 25 10.70 -3.55 -12.16
N HIS A 26 11.44 -2.76 -11.36
CA HIS A 26 11.06 -1.37 -11.14
C HIS A 26 11.49 -0.57 -12.38
N PRO A 27 10.53 -0.20 -13.25
CA PRO A 27 10.89 0.62 -14.40
C PRO A 27 11.46 1.95 -13.91
N GLU A 28 12.55 2.37 -14.52
CA GLU A 28 13.16 3.66 -14.22
C GLU A 28 12.13 4.80 -14.41
N LYS A 29 12.11 5.74 -13.46
CA LYS A 29 11.35 7.01 -13.55
C LYS A 29 9.82 6.89 -13.46
N GLU A 30 9.32 6.09 -12.53
CA GLU A 30 7.91 6.15 -12.15
C GLU A 30 7.53 7.52 -11.57
N VAL A 31 6.29 7.92 -11.77
CA VAL A 31 5.68 9.12 -11.15
C VAL A 31 4.67 8.66 -10.12
N TYR A 32 5.01 8.84 -8.86
CA TYR A 32 4.15 8.53 -7.73
C TYR A 32 3.31 9.74 -7.36
N LEU A 33 2.00 9.57 -7.19
CA LEU A 33 1.14 10.57 -6.56
C LEU A 33 0.78 10.09 -5.17
N ASN A 34 1.34 10.75 -4.16
CA ASN A 34 0.96 10.51 -2.77
C ASN A 34 -0.38 11.18 -2.48
N ILE A 35 -1.36 10.39 -2.06
CA ILE A 35 -2.73 10.83 -1.72
C ILE A 35 -3.12 10.53 -0.28
N LEU A 36 -2.28 9.78 0.42
CA LEU A 36 -2.48 9.41 1.82
C LEU A 36 -1.66 10.33 2.74
N PRO A 37 -1.97 10.40 4.04
CA PRO A 37 -1.21 11.22 4.98
C PRO A 37 0.28 10.85 4.98
N ILE A 38 1.13 11.82 4.64
CA ILE A 38 2.57 11.57 4.47
C ILE A 38 3.27 11.12 5.74
N HIS A 39 2.70 11.45 6.91
CA HIS A 39 3.22 11.00 8.21
C HIS A 39 2.90 9.53 8.53
N HIS A 40 2.01 8.90 7.76
CA HIS A 40 1.72 7.48 7.94
C HIS A 40 2.88 6.65 7.38
N VAL A 41 3.34 5.63 8.13
CA VAL A 41 4.51 4.82 7.75
C VAL A 41 4.34 4.13 6.39
N PHE A 42 3.12 3.81 5.99
CA PHE A 42 2.82 3.28 4.66
C PHE A 42 3.23 4.25 3.54
N CYS A 43 3.09 5.57 3.77
CA CYS A 43 3.50 6.60 2.82
C CYS A 43 4.99 6.92 2.93
N ILE A 44 5.51 7.08 4.16
CA ILE A 44 6.94 7.36 4.35
C ILE A 44 7.76 6.28 3.67
N ASN A 45 7.49 5.02 3.97
CA ASN A 45 8.25 3.91 3.43
C ASN A 45 7.86 3.58 1.98
N GLY A 46 6.55 3.54 1.72
CA GLY A 46 6.04 3.17 0.41
C GLY A 46 6.26 4.22 -0.67
N ASP A 47 6.08 5.51 -0.38
CA ASP A 47 6.25 6.57 -1.36
C ASP A 47 7.61 7.24 -1.24
N VAL A 48 7.95 7.85 -0.10
CA VAL A 48 9.17 8.67 0.03
C VAL A 48 10.43 7.84 -0.17
N PHE A 49 10.63 6.78 0.63
CA PHE A 49 11.85 5.98 0.52
C PHE A 49 11.91 5.15 -0.76
N THR A 50 10.77 4.70 -1.28
CA THR A 50 10.72 4.03 -2.59
C THR A 50 11.18 4.97 -3.70
N VAL A 51 10.66 6.19 -3.74
CA VAL A 51 11.05 7.20 -4.74
C VAL A 51 12.54 7.54 -4.63
N MET A 52 13.05 7.73 -3.41
CA MET A 52 14.48 7.98 -3.18
C MET A 52 15.35 6.80 -3.64
N ARG A 53 14.91 5.56 -3.36
CA ARG A 53 15.65 4.35 -3.74
C ARG A 53 15.78 4.18 -5.25
N TYR A 54 14.71 4.45 -6.01
CA TYR A 54 14.64 4.17 -7.44
C TYR A 54 14.84 5.42 -8.33
N GLY A 55 15.11 6.58 -7.75
CA GLY A 55 15.25 7.82 -8.50
C GLY A 55 13.98 8.25 -9.25
N SER A 56 12.82 7.88 -8.71
CA SER A 56 11.50 8.18 -9.25
C SER A 56 11.05 9.61 -8.88
N ILE A 57 9.87 10.02 -9.33
CA ILE A 57 9.29 11.34 -9.02
C ILE A 57 8.16 11.17 -8.00
N LEU A 58 8.17 11.99 -6.93
CA LEU A 58 7.10 12.05 -5.95
C LEU A 58 6.32 13.35 -6.11
N CYS A 59 5.03 13.23 -6.42
CA CYS A 59 4.07 14.33 -6.42
C CYS A 59 3.21 14.25 -5.16
N LEU A 60 2.99 15.38 -4.48
CA LEU A 60 2.21 15.43 -3.25
C LEU A 60 0.81 16.00 -3.52
N ASN A 61 -0.22 15.22 -3.22
CA ASN A 61 -1.59 15.69 -3.19
C ASN A 61 -1.92 16.19 -1.77
N ARG A 62 -2.05 17.48 -1.60
CA ARG A 62 -2.34 18.10 -0.29
C ARG A 62 -3.84 18.15 0.05
N ASP A 63 -4.71 17.95 -0.95
CA ASP A 63 -6.15 18.10 -0.81
C ASP A 63 -6.90 17.07 -1.67
N MET A 64 -7.68 16.23 -1.02
CA MET A 64 -8.47 15.19 -1.71
C MET A 64 -9.54 15.80 -2.65
N ALA A 65 -10.02 17.00 -2.38
CA ALA A 65 -10.94 17.69 -3.29
C ALA A 65 -10.28 18.04 -4.65
N ARG A 66 -8.96 18.18 -4.66
CA ARG A 66 -8.17 18.45 -5.87
C ARG A 66 -7.57 17.21 -6.52
N LEU A 67 -7.87 16.01 -6.02
CA LEU A 67 -7.27 14.76 -6.52
C LEU A 67 -7.39 14.62 -8.04
N ALA A 68 -8.57 14.85 -8.59
CA ALA A 68 -8.78 14.74 -10.04
C ALA A 68 -7.90 15.72 -10.83
N ALA A 69 -7.79 16.97 -10.38
CA ALA A 69 -6.95 17.97 -11.02
C ALA A 69 -5.46 17.58 -10.92
N HIS A 70 -5.01 17.08 -9.77
CA HIS A 70 -3.63 16.65 -9.58
C HIS A 70 -3.28 15.38 -10.37
N ILE A 71 -4.21 14.45 -10.53
CA ILE A 71 -4.03 13.30 -11.42
C ILE A 71 -3.82 13.78 -12.87
N GLN A 72 -4.62 14.74 -13.34
CA GLN A 72 -4.46 15.30 -14.68
C GLN A 72 -3.19 16.12 -14.84
N LEU A 73 -2.79 16.87 -13.83
CA LEU A 73 -1.57 17.69 -13.86
C LEU A 73 -0.29 16.85 -13.85
N PHE A 74 -0.20 15.90 -12.92
CA PHE A 74 1.03 15.14 -12.70
C PHE A 74 1.12 13.86 -13.53
N GLN A 75 0.00 13.38 -14.09
CA GLN A 75 -0.07 12.15 -14.87
C GLN A 75 0.68 10.98 -14.19
N PRO A 76 0.29 10.60 -12.95
CA PRO A 76 0.99 9.57 -12.21
C PRO A 76 0.95 8.23 -12.94
N THR A 77 2.00 7.45 -12.74
CA THR A 77 2.11 6.07 -13.23
C THR A 77 1.74 5.06 -12.14
N VAL A 78 2.00 5.41 -10.88
CA VAL A 78 1.70 4.61 -9.70
C VAL A 78 1.01 5.45 -8.64
N ILE A 79 -0.03 4.89 -8.00
CA ILE A 79 -0.68 5.50 -6.83
C ILE A 79 -0.83 4.44 -5.74
N ARG A 80 -0.45 4.80 -4.49
CA ARG A 80 -0.85 4.03 -3.31
C ARG A 80 -2.14 4.58 -2.75
N MET A 81 -3.10 3.69 -2.47
CA MET A 81 -4.39 4.10 -1.93
C MET A 81 -5.04 3.03 -1.07
N VAL A 82 -5.99 3.44 -0.26
CA VAL A 82 -6.86 2.50 0.45
C VAL A 82 -7.99 2.01 -0.47
N PRO A 83 -8.55 0.80 -0.25
CA PRO A 83 -9.60 0.23 -1.11
C PRO A 83 -10.81 1.14 -1.32
N MET A 84 -11.18 1.91 -0.28
CA MET A 84 -12.31 2.85 -0.37
C MET A 84 -12.09 3.94 -1.43
N VAL A 85 -10.88 4.47 -1.55
CA VAL A 85 -10.53 5.47 -2.58
C VAL A 85 -10.54 4.84 -3.97
N ALA A 86 -9.97 3.64 -4.11
CA ALA A 86 -10.02 2.89 -5.36
C ALA A 86 -11.47 2.66 -5.81
N LYS A 87 -12.34 2.21 -4.91
CA LYS A 87 -13.77 2.01 -5.18
C LYS A 87 -14.48 3.30 -5.60
N ALA A 88 -14.18 4.42 -4.94
CA ALA A 88 -14.77 5.72 -5.29
C ALA A 88 -14.36 6.16 -6.72
N LEU A 89 -13.08 5.99 -7.08
CA LEU A 89 -12.59 6.31 -8.43
C LEU A 89 -13.22 5.40 -9.50
N TYR A 90 -13.32 4.10 -9.22
CA TYR A 90 -13.98 3.17 -10.13
C TYR A 90 -15.46 3.50 -10.31
N ASN A 91 -16.19 3.77 -9.21
CA ASN A 91 -17.59 4.15 -9.26
C ASN A 91 -17.80 5.44 -10.10
N LYS A 92 -16.89 6.41 -10.01
CA LYS A 92 -16.94 7.61 -10.84
C LYS A 92 -16.84 7.26 -12.34
N ILE A 93 -15.94 6.36 -12.71
CA ILE A 93 -15.82 5.87 -14.10
C ILE A 93 -17.14 5.19 -14.53
N ALA A 94 -17.68 4.31 -13.71
CA ALA A 94 -18.91 3.58 -14.01
C ALA A 94 -20.13 4.53 -14.18
N ILE A 95 -20.24 5.57 -13.34
CA ILE A 95 -21.29 6.58 -13.45
C ILE A 95 -21.16 7.37 -14.76
N LEU A 96 -19.96 7.89 -15.05
CA LEU A 96 -19.71 8.65 -16.28
C LEU A 96 -19.97 7.81 -17.54
N SER A 97 -19.61 6.52 -17.53
CA SER A 97 -19.86 5.60 -18.64
C SER A 97 -21.35 5.33 -18.88
N ARG A 98 -22.19 5.40 -17.86
CA ARG A 98 -23.64 5.26 -17.98
C ARG A 98 -24.32 6.55 -18.45
N GLN A 99 -23.78 7.70 -18.06
CA GLN A 99 -24.34 9.02 -18.41
C GLN A 99 -24.00 9.45 -19.83
N ASP A 100 -22.83 9.03 -20.34
CA ASP A 100 -22.35 9.39 -21.66
C ASP A 100 -21.96 8.14 -22.46
N THR A 101 -22.95 7.51 -23.05
CA THR A 101 -22.80 6.27 -23.84
C THR A 101 -22.06 6.48 -25.18
N GLY A 102 -21.86 7.73 -25.62
CA GLY A 102 -21.09 8.06 -26.82
C GLY A 102 -19.57 8.07 -26.60
N ARG A 103 -19.12 8.08 -25.34
CA ARG A 103 -17.69 8.10 -25.03
C ARG A 103 -17.13 6.71 -24.78
N SER A 104 -15.91 6.48 -25.25
CA SER A 104 -15.21 5.23 -24.94
C SER A 104 -14.85 5.15 -23.46
N ILE A 105 -14.89 3.96 -22.88
CA ILE A 105 -14.48 3.70 -21.51
C ILE A 105 -13.01 4.16 -21.27
N ASN A 106 -12.15 4.05 -22.28
CA ASN A 106 -10.78 4.50 -22.19
C ASN A 106 -10.66 6.03 -22.07
N SER A 107 -11.50 6.80 -22.77
CA SER A 107 -11.57 8.25 -22.63
C SER A 107 -12.00 8.66 -21.24
N ILE A 108 -13.03 8.01 -20.69
CA ILE A 108 -13.52 8.26 -19.33
C ILE A 108 -12.48 7.86 -18.29
N LYS A 109 -11.84 6.70 -18.46
CA LYS A 109 -10.72 6.27 -17.62
C LYS A 109 -9.61 7.32 -17.58
N GLN A 110 -9.20 7.83 -18.74
CA GLN A 110 -8.14 8.85 -18.82
C GLN A 110 -8.54 10.16 -18.14
N GLU A 111 -9.80 10.55 -18.21
CA GLU A 111 -10.31 11.72 -17.50
C GLU A 111 -10.23 11.55 -15.97
N VAL A 112 -10.56 10.37 -15.45
CA VAL A 112 -10.61 10.13 -14.00
C VAL A 112 -9.25 9.77 -13.43
N LEU A 113 -8.46 8.94 -14.12
CA LEU A 113 -7.23 8.32 -13.61
C LEU A 113 -5.95 8.80 -14.30
N GLY A 114 -6.06 9.71 -15.27
CA GLY A 114 -4.92 10.12 -16.10
C GLY A 114 -4.59 9.10 -17.19
N LYS A 115 -3.67 9.49 -18.06
CA LYS A 115 -3.31 8.68 -19.24
C LYS A 115 -2.25 7.61 -18.94
N ARG A 116 -1.46 7.81 -17.88
CA ARG A 116 -0.25 7.03 -17.60
C ARG A 116 -0.40 6.04 -16.42
N LEU A 117 -1.49 6.13 -15.65
CA LEU A 117 -1.69 5.23 -14.51
C LEU A 117 -1.82 3.78 -14.98
N HIS A 118 -0.89 2.93 -14.53
CA HIS A 118 -0.89 1.51 -14.84
C HIS A 118 -0.81 0.62 -13.58
N LYS A 119 -0.46 1.20 -12.44
CA LYS A 119 -0.29 0.43 -11.19
C LYS A 119 -0.94 1.12 -9.99
N ILE A 120 -1.72 0.37 -9.22
CA ILE A 120 -2.27 0.79 -7.93
C ILE A 120 -1.80 -0.20 -6.87
N ILE A 121 -1.22 0.32 -5.78
CA ILE A 121 -0.83 -0.48 -4.62
C ILE A 121 -1.84 -0.21 -3.51
N SER A 122 -2.65 -1.20 -3.21
CA SER A 122 -3.66 -1.11 -2.16
C SER A 122 -3.11 -1.55 -0.82
N GLY A 123 -3.49 -0.86 0.25
CA GLY A 123 -3.11 -1.21 1.61
C GLY A 123 -4.04 -0.59 2.65
N GLY A 124 -3.90 -0.99 3.91
CA GLY A 124 -4.71 -0.47 5.00
C GLY A 124 -6.17 -0.95 5.01
N GLY A 125 -6.48 -2.03 4.29
CA GLY A 125 -7.80 -2.64 4.28
C GLY A 125 -7.92 -3.73 3.21
N TYR A 126 -8.99 -4.51 3.27
CA TYR A 126 -9.25 -5.60 2.34
C TYR A 126 -9.64 -5.08 0.96
N LEU A 127 -8.93 -5.52 -0.06
CA LEU A 127 -9.25 -5.26 -1.47
C LEU A 127 -10.17 -6.38 -2.00
N ALA A 128 -11.42 -6.03 -2.30
CA ALA A 128 -12.37 -6.98 -2.90
C ALA A 128 -11.86 -7.47 -4.26
N PRO A 129 -11.87 -8.79 -4.52
CA PRO A 129 -11.41 -9.36 -5.80
C PRO A 129 -12.14 -8.80 -7.02
N GLU A 130 -13.42 -8.49 -6.87
CA GLU A 130 -14.25 -7.88 -7.92
C GLU A 130 -13.71 -6.51 -8.33
N LEU A 131 -13.34 -5.68 -7.34
CA LEU A 131 -12.76 -4.36 -7.60
C LEU A 131 -11.40 -4.48 -8.30
N ALA A 132 -10.61 -5.47 -7.91
CA ALA A 132 -9.33 -5.74 -8.58
C ALA A 132 -9.54 -6.19 -10.03
N ALA A 133 -10.51 -7.09 -10.29
CA ALA A 133 -10.88 -7.49 -11.63
C ALA A 133 -11.37 -6.31 -12.48
N ASP A 134 -12.12 -5.39 -11.88
CA ASP A 134 -12.60 -4.18 -12.51
C ASP A 134 -11.46 -3.28 -13.01
N PHE A 135 -10.47 -3.01 -12.16
CA PHE A 135 -9.29 -2.24 -12.55
C PHE A 135 -8.45 -2.95 -13.61
N ASN A 136 -8.29 -4.28 -13.49
CA ASN A 136 -7.57 -5.07 -14.51
C ASN A 136 -8.24 -4.97 -15.88
N ARG A 137 -9.60 -4.96 -15.96
CA ARG A 137 -10.35 -4.72 -17.21
C ARG A 137 -10.10 -3.33 -17.80
N LEU A 138 -9.78 -2.34 -16.95
CA LEU A 138 -9.37 -1.01 -17.38
C LEU A 138 -7.90 -0.93 -17.80
N GLY A 139 -7.15 -2.04 -17.75
CA GLY A 139 -5.71 -2.09 -18.03
C GLY A 139 -4.85 -1.48 -16.92
N ILE A 140 -5.34 -1.47 -15.67
CA ILE A 140 -4.62 -0.98 -14.51
C ILE A 140 -4.43 -2.15 -13.53
N SER A 141 -3.18 -2.52 -13.28
CA SER A 141 -2.86 -3.54 -12.30
C SER A 141 -3.10 -3.00 -10.88
N ILE A 142 -3.92 -3.67 -10.11
CA ILE A 142 -4.13 -3.36 -8.69
C ILE A 142 -3.90 -4.61 -7.86
N ALA A 143 -3.15 -4.47 -6.77
CA ALA A 143 -2.89 -5.56 -5.84
C ALA A 143 -2.67 -5.02 -4.43
N GLN A 144 -2.84 -5.89 -3.44
CA GLN A 144 -2.71 -5.53 -2.03
C GLN A 144 -1.49 -6.19 -1.39
N GLY A 145 -0.87 -5.48 -0.43
CA GLY A 145 0.08 -6.02 0.52
C GLY A 145 -0.53 -6.09 1.91
N TYR A 146 0.14 -6.78 2.83
CA TYR A 146 -0.22 -6.84 4.23
C TYR A 146 0.89 -6.26 5.09
N GLY A 147 0.48 -5.58 6.15
CA GLY A 147 1.40 -5.01 7.11
C GLY A 147 0.73 -4.09 8.12
N MET A 148 1.52 -3.63 9.07
CA MET A 148 1.08 -2.77 10.16
C MET A 148 2.20 -1.82 10.58
N SER A 149 1.87 -0.75 11.28
CA SER A 149 2.87 0.25 11.70
C SER A 149 4.02 -0.36 12.49
N GLU A 150 3.73 -1.36 13.30
CA GLU A 150 4.67 -2.11 14.12
C GLU A 150 5.70 -2.92 13.30
N CYS A 151 5.50 -3.04 11.97
CA CYS A 151 6.42 -3.72 11.03
C CYS A 151 6.99 -2.77 9.96
N SER A 152 6.87 -1.47 10.09
CA SER A 152 7.54 -0.42 9.28
C SER A 152 7.22 -0.29 7.76
N PRO A 153 6.06 -0.56 7.19
CA PRO A 153 4.94 -1.35 7.64
C PRO A 153 4.88 -2.77 7.05
N LYS A 154 5.69 -3.12 6.01
CA LYS A 154 5.47 -4.29 5.14
C LYS A 154 5.83 -5.61 5.83
N ILE A 155 4.87 -6.53 5.82
CA ILE A 155 5.06 -7.96 6.13
C ILE A 155 5.01 -8.76 4.84
N SER A 156 4.08 -8.42 3.94
CA SER A 156 4.04 -8.98 2.58
C SER A 156 3.90 -7.89 1.52
N SER A 157 4.24 -8.22 0.29
CA SER A 157 4.17 -7.34 -0.87
C SER A 157 3.46 -8.03 -2.02
N PRO A 158 2.70 -7.29 -2.84
CA PRO A 158 2.02 -7.87 -4.00
C PRO A 158 2.96 -8.67 -4.91
N ASP A 159 2.48 -9.80 -5.40
CA ASP A 159 3.16 -10.55 -6.45
C ASP A 159 2.59 -10.17 -7.82
N TRP A 160 3.22 -9.21 -8.47
CA TRP A 160 2.79 -8.69 -9.77
C TRP A 160 2.89 -9.72 -10.90
N SER A 161 3.65 -10.81 -10.72
CA SER A 161 3.73 -11.92 -11.67
C SER A 161 2.50 -12.84 -11.65
N ARG A 162 1.64 -12.68 -10.65
CA ARG A 162 0.45 -13.51 -10.42
C ARG A 162 -0.83 -12.67 -10.34
N PRO A 163 -1.23 -12.03 -11.45
CA PRO A 163 -2.45 -11.22 -11.49
C PRO A 163 -3.74 -12.02 -11.21
N ASP A 164 -3.67 -13.35 -11.29
CA ASP A 164 -4.74 -14.28 -10.92
C ASP A 164 -4.98 -14.35 -9.40
N LYS A 165 -3.99 -13.97 -8.59
CA LYS A 165 -4.06 -14.05 -7.11
C LYS A 165 -4.45 -12.73 -6.46
N VAL A 166 -5.44 -12.04 -7.00
CA VAL A 166 -5.90 -10.72 -6.49
C VAL A 166 -6.40 -10.72 -5.05
N ALA A 167 -6.89 -11.87 -4.56
CA ALA A 167 -7.32 -12.03 -3.17
C ALA A 167 -6.15 -12.20 -2.18
N SER A 168 -4.96 -12.53 -2.70
CA SER A 168 -3.76 -12.71 -1.87
C SER A 168 -3.17 -11.36 -1.47
N VAL A 169 -2.59 -11.30 -0.27
CA VAL A 169 -1.75 -10.18 0.19
C VAL A 169 -0.31 -10.25 -0.34
N GLY A 170 -0.02 -11.21 -1.23
CA GLY A 170 1.26 -11.36 -1.89
C GLY A 170 2.25 -12.26 -1.16
N LYS A 171 3.53 -12.04 -1.39
CA LYS A 171 4.63 -12.82 -0.81
C LYS A 171 5.19 -12.14 0.42
N ILE A 172 5.60 -12.95 1.41
CA ILE A 172 6.36 -12.46 2.56
C ILE A 172 7.63 -11.76 2.03
N VAL A 173 7.91 -10.56 2.56
CA VAL A 173 9.06 -9.77 2.14
C VAL A 173 10.37 -10.38 2.64
N ASP A 174 11.48 -10.04 1.98
CA ASP A 174 12.80 -10.54 2.37
C ASP A 174 13.13 -10.19 3.82
N ARG A 175 13.84 -11.10 4.51
CA ARG A 175 14.23 -10.96 5.92
C ARG A 175 13.07 -10.91 6.92
N CYS A 176 11.85 -11.20 6.47
CA CYS A 176 10.67 -11.34 7.30
C CYS A 176 10.33 -12.84 7.46
N GLN A 177 10.14 -13.26 8.69
CA GLN A 177 9.67 -14.61 9.02
C GLN A 177 8.25 -14.49 9.56
N VAL A 178 7.39 -15.41 9.17
CA VAL A 178 6.00 -15.48 9.61
C VAL A 178 5.73 -16.87 10.15
N ARG A 179 5.06 -16.96 11.28
CA ARG A 179 4.51 -18.21 11.82
C ARG A 179 3.07 -17.99 12.26
N ILE A 180 2.31 -19.05 12.34
CA ILE A 180 0.95 -19.04 12.90
C ILE A 180 0.99 -19.81 14.21
N VAL A 181 0.58 -19.17 15.29
CA VAL A 181 0.50 -19.76 16.62
C VAL A 181 -0.90 -19.54 17.16
N ASP A 182 -1.61 -20.61 17.47
CA ASP A 182 -3.01 -20.56 17.94
C ASP A 182 -3.95 -19.75 17.03
N GLY A 183 -3.67 -19.79 15.71
CA GLY A 183 -4.44 -19.06 14.69
C GLY A 183 -4.02 -17.59 14.53
N GLU A 184 -3.07 -17.08 15.31
CA GLU A 184 -2.56 -15.72 15.19
C GLU A 184 -1.30 -15.67 14.30
N ILE A 185 -1.25 -14.67 13.42
CA ILE A 185 -0.03 -14.36 12.65
C ILE A 185 0.99 -13.72 13.58
N GLN A 186 2.18 -14.32 13.65
CA GLN A 186 3.32 -13.75 14.34
C GLN A 186 4.46 -13.48 13.37
N VAL A 187 5.18 -12.37 13.59
CA VAL A 187 6.19 -11.84 12.64
C VAL A 187 7.51 -11.58 13.35
N LYS A 188 8.61 -12.03 12.73
CA LYS A 188 9.97 -11.69 13.17
C LYS A 188 10.76 -11.10 12.02
N SER A 189 11.22 -9.86 12.19
CA SER A 189 11.94 -9.11 11.14
C SER A 189 12.77 -7.99 11.77
N PRO A 190 13.87 -7.57 11.14
CA PRO A 190 14.57 -6.33 11.52
C PRO A 190 13.70 -5.07 11.40
N SER A 191 12.57 -5.18 10.70
CA SER A 191 11.58 -4.09 10.51
C SER A 191 10.59 -3.96 11.67
N VAL A 192 10.58 -4.90 12.64
CA VAL A 192 9.72 -4.84 13.82
C VAL A 192 10.12 -3.66 14.70
N MET A 193 9.13 -2.96 15.23
CA MET A 193 9.27 -1.80 16.09
C MET A 193 10.16 -2.05 17.31
N MET A 194 10.67 -0.97 17.91
CA MET A 194 11.37 -1.03 19.20
C MET A 194 10.40 -1.18 20.38
N GLY A 195 9.12 -0.92 20.17
CA GLY A 195 8.06 -0.98 21.17
C GLY A 195 7.12 0.20 21.10
N TYR A 196 6.19 0.29 22.04
CA TYR A 196 5.26 1.40 22.20
C TYR A 196 5.80 2.47 23.13
N TYR A 197 5.73 3.72 22.69
CA TYR A 197 6.26 4.87 23.44
C TYR A 197 5.56 5.01 24.80
N LYS A 198 6.34 4.96 25.88
CA LYS A 198 5.89 5.03 27.28
C LYS A 198 4.86 3.96 27.68
N GLU A 199 4.81 2.83 26.98
CA GLU A 199 3.91 1.72 27.27
C GLU A 199 4.69 0.38 27.26
N PRO A 200 5.59 0.14 28.23
CA PRO A 200 6.42 -1.07 28.28
C PRO A 200 5.58 -2.35 28.42
N ASP A 201 4.50 -2.31 29.22
CA ASP A 201 3.65 -3.48 29.46
C ASP A 201 2.98 -3.91 28.14
N LYS A 202 2.44 -2.97 27.37
CA LYS A 202 1.86 -3.29 26.05
C LYS A 202 2.91 -3.73 25.03
N THR A 203 4.15 -3.28 25.19
CA THR A 203 5.26 -3.76 24.38
C THR A 203 5.55 -5.22 24.67
N ALA A 204 5.59 -5.61 25.96
CA ALA A 204 5.79 -6.98 26.40
C ALA A 204 4.64 -7.91 25.98
N GLU A 205 3.40 -7.39 25.94
CA GLU A 205 2.25 -8.14 25.41
C GLU A 205 2.33 -8.35 23.90
N ALA A 206 2.90 -7.37 23.14
CA ALA A 206 2.95 -7.42 21.70
C ALA A 206 4.16 -8.15 21.14
N ILE A 207 5.26 -8.22 21.86
CA ILE A 207 6.52 -8.84 21.41
C ILE A 207 6.91 -9.94 22.40
N THR A 208 6.98 -11.17 21.91
CA THR A 208 7.37 -12.32 22.72
C THR A 208 8.83 -12.24 23.17
N GLU A 209 9.21 -12.99 24.20
CA GLU A 209 10.59 -13.03 24.72
C GLU A 209 11.61 -13.44 23.65
N ASP A 210 11.23 -14.33 22.70
CA ASP A 210 12.05 -14.74 21.58
C ASP A 210 11.96 -13.80 20.35
N GLY A 211 11.31 -12.63 20.52
CA GLY A 211 11.34 -11.50 19.57
C GLY A 211 10.36 -11.61 18.40
N TRP A 212 9.24 -12.31 18.55
CA TRP A 212 8.13 -12.31 17.59
C TRP A 212 7.10 -11.26 17.96
N LEU A 213 6.67 -10.48 16.98
CA LEU A 213 5.54 -9.57 17.10
C LEU A 213 4.24 -10.37 16.91
N CYS A 214 3.37 -10.31 17.88
CA CYS A 214 1.98 -10.75 17.82
C CYS A 214 1.17 -9.69 17.09
N THR A 215 0.60 -10.04 15.93
CA THR A 215 -0.08 -9.03 15.09
C THR A 215 -1.51 -8.74 15.52
N GLY A 216 -2.14 -9.68 16.22
CA GLY A 216 -3.58 -9.67 16.51
C GLY A 216 -4.45 -10.06 15.32
N ASP A 217 -3.85 -10.39 14.17
CA ASP A 217 -4.57 -10.81 12.97
C ASP A 217 -4.56 -12.34 12.88
N LEU A 218 -5.66 -12.90 12.36
CA LEU A 218 -5.79 -14.33 12.12
C LEU A 218 -5.17 -14.73 10.78
N GLY A 219 -4.57 -15.96 10.73
CA GLY A 219 -3.92 -16.49 9.56
C GLY A 219 -4.18 -17.99 9.34
#